data_ef6f8102d8960d3b92bfb70a85c72610
#
_entry.id   ef6f8102d8960d3b92bfb70a85c72610
#
_cell.length_a   1.000
_cell.length_b   1.000
_cell.length_c   1.000
_cell.angle_alpha   90.00
_cell.angle_beta   90.00
_cell.angle_gamma   90.00
#
_symmetry.space_group_name_H-M   'P 1'
#
loop_
_entity.id
_entity.type
_entity.pdbx_description
1 polymer ?
#
loop_
_entity_poly.entity_id
_entity_poly.type
_entity_poly.pdbx_seq_one_letter_code
_entity_poly.pdbx_strand_id
1 'polypeptide(L)'
;MRNQQLIKSAHIWALAGLLVCGLWVVAGKAGMRIQEQNSNQNSNSTSNTRSQNANRSNRNTRNSNAMGEQTGMANMTAQDRNFVMDAAMGGMQEVELGRLATQQGASDAVKQFGQRMVDDHSKANQELMNLAQGKGITLPTTMDEKHQKETAKFSSLHGADFDREYTKLMVSDHRKDVAEFEKESTRGTDADLKEFATKTLPTLQEHLKMAEALPGAPRSSNMNSNKNSNRP
;
A
#
# COMPACT_ATOMS: atom_id res chain seq x y z
N MET A 1 48.89 8.19 38.50
CA MET A 1 48.07 9.01 39.39
C MET A 1 46.75 9.26 38.69
N ARG A 2 45.70 8.65 39.23
CA ARG A 2 44.31 9.13 39.45
C ARG A 2 43.66 9.81 38.24
N ASN A 3 42.46 9.47 37.78
CA ASN A 3 41.25 9.15 38.56
C ASN A 3 40.25 8.40 37.70
N GLN A 4 39.64 7.42 38.30
CA GLN A 4 38.36 6.78 38.03
C GLN A 4 37.23 7.83 38.06
N GLN A 5 36.25 7.71 37.22
CA GLN A 5 34.86 7.88 37.62
C GLN A 5 33.93 7.05 36.70
N LEU A 6 33.37 6.08 37.31
CA LEU A 6 32.18 5.35 36.92
C LEU A 6 30.95 6.24 37.07
N ILE A 7 30.09 6.27 36.07
CA ILE A 7 28.68 6.59 36.32
C ILE A 7 27.83 5.53 35.64
N LYS A 8 27.34 4.61 36.44
CA LYS A 8 26.23 3.73 36.18
C LYS A 8 24.93 4.53 36.24
N SER A 9 24.10 4.47 35.27
CA SER A 9 22.69 4.81 35.40
C SER A 9 21.85 3.75 34.71
N ALA A 10 21.45 2.80 35.52
CA ALA A 10 20.36 1.88 35.22
C ALA A 10 19.04 2.66 35.41
N HIS A 11 18.23 2.70 34.38
CA HIS A 11 16.82 3.04 34.52
C HIS A 11 15.98 1.83 34.15
N ILE A 12 15.59 1.15 35.22
CA ILE A 12 14.52 0.15 35.27
C ILE A 12 13.21 0.92 35.09
N TRP A 13 12.44 0.57 34.07
CA TRP A 13 11.02 0.88 34.04
C TRP A 13 10.24 -0.40 34.16
N ALA A 14 9.61 -0.49 35.31
CA ALA A 14 8.78 -1.60 35.72
C ALA A 14 7.42 -1.56 35.02
N LEU A 15 6.96 -2.74 34.72
CA LEU A 15 5.61 -3.25 34.50
C LEU A 15 4.48 -2.44 35.16
N ALA A 16 3.48 -2.11 34.38
CA ALA A 16 2.12 -2.01 34.88
C ALA A 16 1.17 -2.63 33.85
N GLY A 17 0.76 -3.83 34.15
CA GLY A 17 -0.31 -4.51 33.45
C GLY A 17 -1.67 -3.90 33.83
N LEU A 18 -2.58 -3.92 32.90
CA LEU A 18 -4.00 -3.82 33.16
C LEU A 18 -4.76 -4.76 32.19
N LEU A 19 -5.03 -5.93 32.70
CA LEU A 19 -6.07 -6.86 32.23
C LEU A 19 -7.43 -6.17 32.44
N VAL A 20 -8.17 -5.98 31.37
CA VAL A 20 -9.62 -5.78 31.47
C VAL A 20 -10.30 -6.88 30.69
N CYS A 21 -10.62 -7.95 31.40
CA CYS A 21 -11.64 -8.91 31.02
C CYS A 21 -13.01 -8.23 31.10
N GLY A 22 -13.67 -8.11 29.96
CA GLY A 22 -15.06 -7.74 29.87
C GLY A 22 -15.86 -8.81 29.15
N LEU A 23 -16.26 -9.85 29.92
CA LEU A 23 -17.33 -10.76 29.48
C LEU A 23 -18.65 -9.98 29.36
N TRP A 24 -19.25 -9.98 28.20
CA TRP A 24 -20.67 -9.74 28.05
C TRP A 24 -21.32 -10.99 27.44
N VAL A 25 -21.86 -11.80 28.33
CA VAL A 25 -22.88 -12.80 28.00
C VAL A 25 -24.21 -12.16 28.29
N VAL A 26 -25.05 -12.02 27.27
CA VAL A 26 -26.51 -11.88 27.47
C VAL A 26 -27.19 -12.81 26.50
N ALA A 27 -27.65 -13.90 27.09
CA ALA A 27 -28.66 -14.76 26.50
C ALA A 27 -30.03 -14.11 26.67
N GLY A 28 -30.81 -14.03 25.61
CA GLY A 28 -32.20 -13.60 25.63
C GLY A 28 -33.00 -14.34 24.57
N LYS A 29 -33.55 -15.51 24.96
CA LYS A 29 -34.59 -16.22 24.21
C LYS A 29 -35.97 -15.61 24.55
N ALA A 30 -36.76 -15.32 23.54
CA ALA A 30 -38.23 -15.41 23.49
C ALA A 30 -38.58 -15.04 22.06
N GLY A 31 -39.18 -15.83 21.27
CA GLY A 31 -40.32 -16.67 21.46
C GLY A 31 -41.54 -16.07 20.74
N MET A 32 -41.79 -16.57 19.54
CA MET A 32 -43.11 -16.84 18.99
C MET A 32 -44.14 -15.72 18.79
N ARG A 33 -44.56 -15.49 17.57
CA ARG A 33 -45.87 -15.92 17.06
C ARG A 33 -46.08 -15.55 15.59
N ILE A 34 -46.42 -16.58 14.84
CA ILE A 34 -47.06 -16.53 13.54
C ILE A 34 -48.52 -16.10 13.79
N GLN A 35 -48.97 -15.15 13.03
CA GLN A 35 -50.40 -14.98 12.80
C GLN A 35 -50.63 -14.52 11.37
N GLU A 36 -51.04 -15.48 10.56
CA GLU A 36 -51.77 -15.26 9.34
C GLU A 36 -53.12 -14.58 9.70
N GLN A 37 -53.42 -13.50 9.00
CA GLN A 37 -54.82 -13.24 8.61
C GLN A 37 -54.88 -12.45 7.33
N ASN A 38 -55.41 -13.14 6.36
CA ASN A 38 -55.91 -12.71 5.08
C ASN A 38 -57.24 -11.98 5.28
N SER A 39 -57.40 -10.79 4.73
CA SER A 39 -58.70 -10.33 4.14
C SER A 39 -58.50 -8.96 3.49
N ASN A 40 -58.42 -8.93 2.24
CA ASN A 40 -59.33 -8.42 1.19
C ASN A 40 -59.88 -6.99 1.35
N GLN A 41 -59.76 -6.31 0.21
CA GLN A 41 -60.55 -5.21 -0.38
C GLN A 41 -60.04 -3.78 -0.29
N ASN A 42 -59.46 -3.40 -1.41
CA ASN A 42 -59.95 -2.39 -2.34
C ASN A 42 -60.46 -1.07 -1.76
N SER A 43 -59.67 -0.04 -1.88
CA SER A 43 -60.08 1.29 -2.37
C SER A 43 -58.96 2.31 -2.23
N ASN A 44 -58.72 2.96 -3.31
CA ASN A 44 -58.25 4.33 -3.45
C ASN A 44 -56.86 4.60 -4.04
N SER A 45 -56.97 4.73 -5.29
CA SER A 45 -56.02 5.19 -6.26
C SER A 45 -55.81 6.72 -6.19
N THR A 46 -55.19 7.26 -5.11
CA THR A 46 -54.80 8.68 -5.14
C THR A 46 -53.58 9.08 -4.24
N SER A 47 -53.06 8.14 -3.44
CA SER A 47 -51.91 8.45 -2.56
C SER A 47 -50.57 7.93 -3.08
N ASN A 48 -50.56 7.25 -4.24
CA ASN A 48 -49.36 6.54 -4.73
C ASN A 48 -48.36 7.42 -5.54
N THR A 49 -48.82 8.60 -5.99
CA THR A 49 -47.95 9.46 -6.84
C THR A 49 -46.94 10.27 -6.01
N ARG A 50 -47.28 10.59 -4.75
CA ARG A 50 -46.39 11.39 -3.89
C ARG A 50 -45.27 10.54 -3.25
N SER A 51 -45.58 9.27 -2.93
CA SER A 51 -44.60 8.36 -2.34
C SER A 51 -43.59 7.83 -3.39
N GLN A 52 -44.04 7.66 -4.63
CA GLN A 52 -43.14 7.21 -5.72
C GLN A 52 -42.17 8.33 -6.17
N ASN A 53 -42.57 9.61 -6.05
CA ASN A 53 -41.73 10.73 -6.40
C ASN A 53 -40.61 10.97 -5.35
N ALA A 54 -40.90 10.76 -4.06
CA ALA A 54 -39.91 10.85 -3.00
C ALA A 54 -38.86 9.71 -3.08
N ASN A 55 -39.33 8.49 -3.46
CA ASN A 55 -38.46 7.34 -3.60
C ASN A 55 -37.59 7.40 -4.90
N ARG A 56 -38.11 8.08 -5.93
CA ARG A 56 -37.36 8.34 -7.17
C ARG A 56 -36.33 9.42 -6.96
N SER A 57 -36.63 10.48 -6.20
CA SER A 57 -35.69 11.53 -5.84
C SER A 57 -34.56 10.97 -4.96
N ASN A 58 -34.87 10.10 -3.99
CA ASN A 58 -33.87 9.51 -3.10
C ASN A 58 -33.02 8.43 -3.80
N ARG A 59 -33.52 7.74 -4.82
CA ARG A 59 -32.71 6.85 -5.67
C ARG A 59 -31.78 7.65 -6.60
N ASN A 60 -32.26 8.78 -7.11
CA ASN A 60 -31.46 9.62 -8.00
C ASN A 60 -30.33 10.31 -7.23
N THR A 61 -30.57 10.72 -5.97
CA THR A 61 -29.54 11.32 -5.12
C THR A 61 -28.51 10.27 -4.65
N ARG A 62 -28.94 9.03 -4.37
CA ARG A 62 -28.00 7.93 -4.06
C ARG A 62 -27.20 7.50 -5.29
N ASN A 63 -27.79 7.52 -6.48
CA ASN A 63 -27.09 7.19 -7.72
C ASN A 63 -26.15 8.33 -8.17
N SER A 64 -26.48 9.58 -7.84
CA SER A 64 -25.60 10.74 -8.11
C SER A 64 -24.39 10.75 -7.17
N ASN A 65 -24.53 10.33 -5.90
CA ASN A 65 -23.40 10.23 -4.99
C ASN A 65 -22.50 9.04 -5.33
N ALA A 66 -23.06 7.89 -5.76
CA ALA A 66 -22.26 6.76 -6.26
C ALA A 66 -21.60 7.07 -7.61
N MET A 67 -22.16 7.96 -8.42
CA MET A 67 -21.53 8.44 -9.66
C MET A 67 -20.46 9.52 -9.40
N GLY A 68 -20.54 10.26 -8.29
CA GLY A 68 -19.53 11.26 -7.91
C GLY A 68 -18.19 10.63 -7.50
N GLU A 69 -18.21 9.44 -6.91
CA GLU A 69 -17.00 8.74 -6.48
C GLU A 69 -16.21 8.06 -7.63
N GLN A 70 -16.81 7.88 -8.81
CA GLN A 70 -16.14 7.29 -9.98
C GLN A 70 -15.76 8.29 -11.08
N THR A 71 -16.08 9.57 -10.91
CA THR A 71 -15.85 10.56 -11.98
C THR A 71 -14.38 10.86 -12.23
N GLY A 72 -13.52 10.80 -11.22
CA GLY A 72 -12.08 11.02 -11.37
C GLY A 72 -11.42 10.01 -12.31
N MET A 73 -11.71 8.73 -12.12
CA MET A 73 -11.15 7.65 -12.96
C MET A 73 -11.74 7.60 -14.38
N ALA A 74 -12.99 8.01 -14.56
CA ALA A 74 -13.68 7.91 -15.85
C ALA A 74 -13.08 8.83 -16.92
N ASN A 75 -12.49 9.95 -16.51
CA ASN A 75 -11.89 10.94 -17.41
C ASN A 75 -10.40 10.72 -17.65
N MET A 76 -9.79 9.73 -17.01
CA MET A 76 -8.36 9.42 -17.16
C MET A 76 -8.11 8.45 -18.30
N THR A 77 -6.94 8.52 -18.92
CA THR A 77 -6.50 7.49 -19.85
C THR A 77 -6.27 6.16 -19.13
N ALA A 78 -6.26 5.07 -19.88
CA ALA A 78 -5.92 3.75 -19.31
C ALA A 78 -4.50 3.73 -18.72
N GLN A 79 -3.57 4.49 -19.31
CA GLN A 79 -2.20 4.62 -18.79
C GLN A 79 -2.19 5.28 -17.42
N ASP A 80 -2.78 6.46 -17.29
CA ASP A 80 -2.82 7.21 -16.02
C ASP A 80 -3.55 6.42 -14.92
N ARG A 81 -4.66 5.72 -15.28
CA ARG A 81 -5.37 4.84 -14.33
C ARG A 81 -4.51 3.69 -13.84
N ASN A 82 -3.84 3.00 -14.74
CA ASN A 82 -2.98 1.88 -14.35
C ASN A 82 -1.82 2.38 -13.49
N PHE A 83 -1.18 3.46 -13.90
CA PHE A 83 -0.08 4.05 -13.14
C PHE A 83 -0.48 4.38 -11.69
N VAL A 84 -1.59 5.10 -11.47
CA VAL A 84 -2.00 5.50 -10.12
C VAL A 84 -2.34 4.29 -9.24
N MET A 85 -2.92 3.25 -9.82
CA MET A 85 -3.25 2.02 -9.09
C MET A 85 -2.00 1.18 -8.79
N ASP A 86 -1.11 0.99 -9.76
CA ASP A 86 0.13 0.23 -9.60
C ASP A 86 1.07 0.93 -8.61
N ALA A 87 1.21 2.25 -8.68
CA ALA A 87 2.00 3.03 -7.72
C ALA A 87 1.45 2.92 -6.29
N ALA A 88 0.11 2.95 -6.11
CA ALA A 88 -0.49 2.77 -4.79
C ALA A 88 -0.26 1.37 -4.22
N MET A 89 -0.39 0.32 -5.03
CA MET A 89 -0.19 -1.07 -4.60
C MET A 89 1.28 -1.37 -4.30
N GLY A 90 2.19 -1.01 -5.21
CA GLY A 90 3.63 -1.20 -5.04
C GLY A 90 4.15 -0.45 -3.81
N GLY A 91 3.78 0.82 -3.68
CA GLY A 91 4.22 1.61 -2.53
C GLY A 91 3.74 1.06 -1.17
N MET A 92 2.52 0.49 -1.08
CA MET A 92 2.09 -0.21 0.13
C MET A 92 2.92 -1.47 0.39
N GLN A 93 3.22 -2.25 -0.64
CA GLN A 93 4.03 -3.45 -0.53
C GLN A 93 5.45 -3.13 -0.07
N GLU A 94 6.07 -2.10 -0.64
CA GLU A 94 7.44 -1.71 -0.33
C GLU A 94 7.59 -1.18 1.10
N VAL A 95 6.59 -0.48 1.63
CA VAL A 95 6.54 -0.10 3.04
C VAL A 95 6.49 -1.34 3.94
N GLU A 96 5.67 -2.34 3.63
CA GLU A 96 5.56 -3.55 4.46
C GLU A 96 6.82 -4.43 4.36
N LEU A 97 7.34 -4.63 3.15
CA LEU A 97 8.60 -5.35 2.94
C LEU A 97 9.80 -4.63 3.59
N GLY A 98 9.80 -3.30 3.59
CA GLY A 98 10.79 -2.50 4.30
C GLY A 98 10.74 -2.71 5.81
N ARG A 99 9.55 -2.80 6.42
CA ARG A 99 9.38 -3.14 7.83
C ARG A 99 9.91 -4.54 8.14
N LEU A 100 9.58 -5.51 7.29
CA LEU A 100 10.11 -6.88 7.45
C LEU A 100 11.66 -6.88 7.34
N ALA A 101 12.22 -6.11 6.43
CA ALA A 101 13.68 -6.00 6.28
C ALA A 101 14.37 -5.45 7.54
N THR A 102 13.77 -4.46 8.20
CA THR A 102 14.32 -3.94 9.46
C THR A 102 14.29 -4.96 10.60
N GLN A 103 13.34 -5.89 10.59
CA GLN A 103 13.13 -6.88 11.65
C GLN A 103 13.86 -8.20 11.39
N GLN A 104 13.88 -8.67 10.16
CA GLN A 104 14.27 -10.03 9.79
C GLN A 104 15.59 -10.11 9.02
N GLY A 105 16.07 -9.00 8.47
CA GLY A 105 17.32 -8.93 7.74
C GLY A 105 18.53 -9.31 8.60
N ALA A 106 19.55 -9.94 7.99
CA ALA A 106 20.81 -10.25 8.66
C ALA A 106 21.78 -9.05 8.61
N SER A 107 21.93 -8.46 7.43
CA SER A 107 22.90 -7.38 7.23
C SER A 107 22.35 -6.02 7.60
N ASP A 108 23.20 -5.18 8.19
CA ASP A 108 22.85 -3.79 8.49
C ASP A 108 22.49 -3.00 7.24
N ALA A 109 23.12 -3.32 6.10
CA ALA A 109 22.82 -2.70 4.82
C ALA A 109 21.37 -2.95 4.38
N VAL A 110 20.88 -4.19 4.52
CA VAL A 110 19.48 -4.55 4.21
C VAL A 110 18.52 -3.86 5.17
N LYS A 111 18.83 -3.83 6.46
CA LYS A 111 18.00 -3.15 7.47
C LYS A 111 17.91 -1.64 7.20
N GLN A 112 19.03 -0.99 6.90
CA GLN A 112 19.06 0.44 6.57
C GLN A 112 18.31 0.74 5.29
N PHE A 113 18.47 -0.08 4.27
CA PHE A 113 17.70 0.04 3.04
C PHE A 113 16.21 -0.16 3.29
N GLY A 114 15.83 -1.16 4.11
CA GLY A 114 14.45 -1.39 4.53
C GLY A 114 13.84 -0.16 5.22
N GLN A 115 14.58 0.48 6.14
CA GLN A 115 14.10 1.71 6.78
C GLN A 115 13.92 2.84 5.75
N ARG A 116 14.83 2.97 4.78
CA ARG A 116 14.72 3.95 3.71
C ARG A 116 13.46 3.71 2.85
N MET A 117 13.13 2.43 2.56
CA MET A 117 11.88 2.08 1.86
C MET A 117 10.65 2.53 2.64
N VAL A 118 10.63 2.27 3.96
CA VAL A 118 9.53 2.71 4.82
C VAL A 118 9.36 4.23 4.77
N ASP A 119 10.43 4.99 4.92
CA ASP A 119 10.38 6.44 5.03
C ASP A 119 9.95 7.09 3.70
N ASP A 120 10.62 6.73 2.60
CA ASP A 120 10.41 7.38 1.31
C ASP A 120 9.07 6.94 0.67
N HIS A 121 8.71 5.64 0.72
CA HIS A 121 7.45 5.16 0.15
C HIS A 121 6.25 5.56 1.00
N SER A 122 6.36 5.68 2.33
CA SER A 122 5.27 6.23 3.14
C SER A 122 4.95 7.68 2.75
N LYS A 123 5.99 8.48 2.50
CA LYS A 123 5.83 9.87 2.05
C LYS A 123 5.21 9.94 0.65
N ALA A 124 5.71 9.14 -0.29
CA ALA A 124 5.18 9.09 -1.66
C ALA A 124 3.72 8.62 -1.68
N ASN A 125 3.37 7.59 -0.89
CA ASN A 125 2.01 7.09 -0.76
C ASN A 125 1.05 8.15 -0.21
N GLN A 126 1.47 8.93 0.78
CA GLN A 126 0.67 10.03 1.31
C GLN A 126 0.45 11.13 0.27
N GLU A 127 1.48 11.47 -0.50
CA GLU A 127 1.38 12.45 -1.58
C GLU A 127 0.42 11.97 -2.68
N LEU A 128 0.55 10.72 -3.11
CA LEU A 128 -0.35 10.10 -4.09
C LEU A 128 -1.80 10.03 -3.60
N MET A 129 -2.00 9.72 -2.33
CA MET A 129 -3.34 9.69 -1.71
C MET A 129 -3.98 11.07 -1.70
N ASN A 130 -3.24 12.12 -1.36
CA ASN A 130 -3.73 13.49 -1.37
C ASN A 130 -4.10 13.95 -2.79
N LEU A 131 -3.24 13.60 -3.77
CA LEU A 131 -3.48 13.89 -5.19
C LEU A 131 -4.75 13.17 -5.67
N ALA A 132 -4.88 11.89 -5.40
CA ALA A 132 -6.02 11.08 -5.78
C ALA A 132 -7.33 11.61 -5.16
N GLN A 133 -7.30 11.98 -3.88
CA GLN A 133 -8.44 12.59 -3.20
C GLN A 133 -8.88 13.90 -3.87
N GLY A 134 -7.93 14.78 -4.21
CA GLY A 134 -8.22 16.03 -4.91
C GLY A 134 -8.87 15.83 -6.28
N LYS A 135 -8.65 14.67 -6.90
CA LYS A 135 -9.20 14.30 -8.21
C LYS A 135 -10.47 13.43 -8.13
N GLY A 136 -10.95 13.10 -6.94
CA GLY A 136 -12.06 12.16 -6.77
C GLY A 136 -11.71 10.73 -7.21
N ILE A 137 -10.44 10.34 -7.11
CA ILE A 137 -9.95 8.99 -7.40
C ILE A 137 -9.94 8.21 -6.08
N THR A 138 -10.61 7.08 -6.05
CA THR A 138 -10.57 6.16 -4.91
C THR A 138 -9.42 5.19 -5.08
N LEU A 139 -8.38 5.33 -4.24
CA LEU A 139 -7.27 4.38 -4.17
C LEU A 139 -7.62 3.20 -3.27
N PRO A 140 -7.03 2.03 -3.52
CA PRO A 140 -7.14 0.89 -2.62
C PRO A 140 -6.50 1.23 -1.27
N THR A 141 -7.14 0.77 -0.20
CA THR A 141 -6.63 0.91 1.18
C THR A 141 -5.88 -0.32 1.67
N THR A 142 -5.87 -1.37 0.88
CA THR A 142 -5.18 -2.64 1.15
C THR A 142 -4.57 -3.15 -0.15
N MET A 143 -3.46 -3.87 -0.03
CA MET A 143 -2.85 -4.57 -1.15
C MET A 143 -3.83 -5.60 -1.74
N ASP A 144 -3.75 -5.83 -3.04
CA ASP A 144 -4.46 -6.92 -3.70
C ASP A 144 -3.89 -8.30 -3.30
N GLU A 145 -4.58 -9.35 -3.72
CA GLU A 145 -4.22 -10.74 -3.36
C GLU A 145 -2.81 -11.13 -3.84
N LYS A 146 -2.37 -10.61 -4.99
CA LYS A 146 -1.04 -10.87 -5.54
C LYS A 146 0.04 -10.29 -4.63
N HIS A 147 -0.04 -9.01 -4.30
CA HIS A 147 0.93 -8.32 -3.44
C HIS A 147 0.90 -8.87 -2.02
N GLN A 148 -0.29 -9.20 -1.48
CA GLN A 148 -0.42 -9.86 -0.18
C GLN A 148 0.30 -11.21 -0.14
N LYS A 149 0.10 -12.07 -1.16
CA LYS A 149 0.76 -13.38 -1.26
C LYS A 149 2.27 -13.26 -1.40
N GLU A 150 2.74 -12.30 -2.16
CA GLU A 150 4.17 -12.05 -2.32
C GLU A 150 4.80 -11.58 -1.02
N THR A 151 4.22 -10.59 -0.36
CA THR A 151 4.67 -10.11 0.95
C THR A 151 4.64 -11.20 2.01
N ALA A 152 3.60 -12.05 2.04
CA ALA A 152 3.47 -13.15 2.99
C ALA A 152 4.62 -14.18 2.90
N LYS A 153 5.24 -14.37 1.72
CA LYS A 153 6.42 -15.24 1.59
C LYS A 153 7.60 -14.75 2.42
N PHE A 154 7.74 -13.45 2.56
CA PHE A 154 8.83 -12.84 3.32
C PHE A 154 8.64 -12.95 4.82
N SER A 155 7.42 -13.10 5.32
CA SER A 155 7.14 -13.24 6.76
C SER A 155 7.78 -14.49 7.38
N SER A 156 8.06 -15.51 6.58
CA SER A 156 8.72 -16.75 7.03
C SER A 156 10.23 -16.78 6.80
N LEU A 157 10.79 -15.79 6.10
CA LEU A 157 12.22 -15.72 5.82
C LEU A 157 12.93 -14.92 6.91
N HIS A 158 14.14 -15.35 7.26
CA HIS A 158 14.97 -14.66 8.26
C HIS A 158 16.45 -14.69 7.85
N GLY A 159 17.20 -13.72 8.36
CA GLY A 159 18.65 -13.73 8.22
C GLY A 159 19.12 -13.63 6.77
N ALA A 160 20.12 -14.40 6.39
CA ALA A 160 20.73 -14.37 5.06
C ALA A 160 19.78 -14.81 3.94
N ASP A 161 18.80 -15.67 4.22
CA ASP A 161 17.80 -16.09 3.25
C ASP A 161 16.81 -14.94 2.97
N PHE A 162 16.42 -14.20 4.02
CA PHE A 162 15.66 -12.97 3.86
C PHE A 162 16.42 -11.97 3.01
N ASP A 163 17.66 -11.64 3.35
CA ASP A 163 18.48 -10.67 2.65
C ASP A 163 18.56 -10.99 1.15
N ARG A 164 18.81 -12.25 0.82
CA ARG A 164 18.95 -12.70 -0.57
C ARG A 164 17.68 -12.50 -1.37
N GLU A 165 16.54 -12.96 -0.85
CA GLU A 165 15.27 -12.88 -1.58
C GLU A 165 14.72 -11.45 -1.61
N TYR A 166 14.85 -10.71 -0.51
CA TYR A 166 14.50 -9.29 -0.44
C TYR A 166 15.28 -8.46 -1.45
N THR A 167 16.61 -8.61 -1.49
CA THR A 167 17.45 -7.87 -2.44
C THR A 167 17.07 -8.16 -3.89
N LYS A 168 16.80 -9.42 -4.23
CA LYS A 168 16.36 -9.78 -5.58
C LYS A 168 15.03 -9.11 -5.95
N LEU A 169 14.08 -9.13 -5.03
CA LEU A 169 12.77 -8.51 -5.24
C LEU A 169 12.92 -7.00 -5.41
N MET A 170 13.64 -6.33 -4.52
CA MET A 170 13.84 -4.88 -4.58
C MET A 170 14.53 -4.43 -5.88
N VAL A 171 15.51 -5.17 -6.37
CA VAL A 171 16.12 -4.87 -7.69
C VAL A 171 15.12 -5.05 -8.82
N SER A 172 14.29 -6.08 -8.78
CA SER A 172 13.29 -6.35 -9.82
C SER A 172 12.21 -5.28 -9.84
N ASP A 173 11.65 -4.96 -8.67
CA ASP A 173 10.52 -4.05 -8.54
C ASP A 173 10.96 -2.62 -8.87
N HIS A 174 12.06 -2.14 -8.32
CA HIS A 174 12.54 -0.80 -8.63
C HIS A 174 12.94 -0.60 -10.10
N ARG A 175 13.39 -1.65 -10.81
CA ARG A 175 13.58 -1.55 -12.27
C ARG A 175 12.27 -1.34 -13.01
N LYS A 176 11.22 -2.00 -12.57
CA LYS A 176 9.87 -1.86 -13.12
C LYS A 176 9.33 -0.47 -12.80
N ASP A 177 9.44 -0.05 -11.54
CA ASP A 177 8.92 1.24 -11.08
C ASP A 177 9.61 2.41 -11.77
N VAL A 178 10.93 2.38 -11.91
CA VAL A 178 11.67 3.40 -12.67
C VAL A 178 11.15 3.50 -14.11
N ALA A 179 10.91 2.37 -14.77
CA ALA A 179 10.39 2.37 -16.14
C ALA A 179 8.94 2.89 -16.21
N GLU A 180 8.09 2.55 -15.24
CA GLU A 180 6.70 3.02 -15.17
C GLU A 180 6.62 4.51 -14.86
N PHE A 181 7.40 4.99 -13.89
CA PHE A 181 7.46 6.40 -13.54
C PHE A 181 8.09 7.25 -14.65
N GLU A 182 9.11 6.77 -15.34
CA GLU A 182 9.68 7.42 -16.53
C GLU A 182 8.64 7.53 -17.65
N LYS A 183 7.89 6.46 -17.89
CA LYS A 183 6.82 6.45 -18.88
C LYS A 183 5.72 7.46 -18.51
N GLU A 184 5.29 7.50 -17.25
CA GLU A 184 4.25 8.43 -16.81
C GLU A 184 4.74 9.88 -16.85
N SER A 185 5.96 10.15 -16.39
CA SER A 185 6.55 11.51 -16.46
C SER A 185 6.68 12.07 -17.86
N THR A 186 6.84 11.20 -18.87
CA THR A 186 6.99 11.62 -20.27
C THR A 186 5.70 11.56 -21.07
N ARG A 187 4.87 10.53 -20.88
CA ARG A 187 3.71 10.19 -21.70
C ARG A 187 2.37 10.30 -20.98
N GLY A 188 2.36 10.50 -19.66
CA GLY A 188 1.14 10.73 -18.90
C GLY A 188 0.34 11.92 -19.46
N THR A 189 -0.97 11.82 -19.41
CA THR A 189 -1.87 12.88 -19.88
C THR A 189 -2.40 13.73 -18.73
N ASP A 190 -2.51 13.17 -17.54
CA ASP A 190 -2.88 13.91 -16.33
C ASP A 190 -1.66 14.68 -15.81
N ALA A 191 -1.77 16.01 -15.75
CA ALA A 191 -0.66 16.88 -15.41
C ALA A 191 -0.11 16.65 -14.00
N ASP A 192 -1.00 16.37 -13.03
CA ASP A 192 -0.59 16.19 -11.63
C ASP A 192 0.06 14.83 -11.42
N LEU A 193 -0.42 13.77 -12.08
CA LEU A 193 0.23 12.45 -12.06
C LEU A 193 1.60 12.50 -12.74
N LYS A 194 1.69 13.21 -13.83
CA LYS A 194 2.96 13.45 -14.53
C LYS A 194 3.96 14.19 -13.64
N GLU A 195 3.52 15.20 -12.91
CA GLU A 195 4.35 15.93 -11.95
C GLU A 195 4.78 15.02 -10.79
N PHE A 196 3.86 14.26 -10.21
CA PHE A 196 4.16 13.26 -9.17
C PHE A 196 5.20 12.27 -9.64
N ALA A 197 5.04 11.70 -10.84
CA ALA A 197 6.00 10.77 -11.41
C ALA A 197 7.37 11.41 -11.63
N THR A 198 7.42 12.63 -12.17
CA THR A 198 8.65 13.37 -12.40
C THR A 198 9.42 13.64 -11.11
N LYS A 199 8.70 14.01 -10.05
CA LYS A 199 9.28 14.31 -8.75
C LYS A 199 9.78 13.07 -8.01
N THR A 200 9.07 11.95 -8.15
CA THR A 200 9.39 10.69 -7.44
C THR A 200 10.49 9.89 -8.14
N LEU A 201 10.57 9.96 -9.47
CA LEU A 201 11.51 9.18 -10.29
C LEU A 201 12.97 9.23 -9.82
N PRO A 202 13.57 10.38 -9.44
CA PRO A 202 14.95 10.40 -8.93
C PRO A 202 15.15 9.56 -7.68
N THR A 203 14.17 9.53 -6.77
CA THR A 203 14.21 8.71 -5.55
C THR A 203 14.19 7.22 -5.90
N LEU A 204 13.32 6.79 -6.82
CA LEU A 204 13.27 5.39 -7.27
C LEU A 204 14.56 4.95 -7.97
N GLN A 205 15.19 5.84 -8.75
CA GLN A 205 16.50 5.58 -9.36
C GLN A 205 17.60 5.41 -8.31
N GLU A 206 17.58 6.21 -7.24
CA GLU A 206 18.49 6.06 -6.11
C GLU A 206 18.24 4.73 -5.38
N HIS A 207 16.99 4.37 -5.13
CA HIS A 207 16.63 3.09 -4.51
C HIS A 207 17.12 1.91 -5.35
N LEU A 208 16.92 1.93 -6.67
CA LEU A 208 17.43 0.89 -7.55
C LEU A 208 18.96 0.74 -7.42
N LYS A 209 19.69 1.85 -7.46
CA LYS A 209 21.14 1.86 -7.29
C LYS A 209 21.56 1.29 -5.94
N MET A 210 20.86 1.65 -4.87
CA MET A 210 21.09 1.12 -3.53
C MET A 210 20.80 -0.38 -3.47
N ALA A 211 19.67 -0.84 -4.02
CA ALA A 211 19.29 -2.25 -4.06
C ALA A 211 20.32 -3.09 -4.84
N GLU A 212 20.84 -2.59 -5.96
CA GLU A 212 21.90 -3.25 -6.74
C GLU A 212 23.25 -3.34 -5.99
N ALA A 213 23.45 -2.51 -4.97
CA ALA A 213 24.63 -2.54 -4.12
C ALA A 213 24.48 -3.45 -2.89
N LEU A 214 23.27 -3.93 -2.59
CA LEU A 214 23.03 -4.81 -1.44
C LEU A 214 23.68 -6.19 -1.60
N PRO A 215 24.01 -6.88 -0.49
CA PRO A 215 24.43 -8.27 -0.51
C PRO A 215 23.41 -9.16 -1.21
N GLY A 216 23.85 -9.99 -2.13
CA GLY A 216 22.96 -10.92 -2.86
C GLY A 216 22.27 -10.33 -4.09
N ALA A 217 22.55 -9.08 -4.44
CA ALA A 217 22.00 -8.48 -5.66
C ALA A 217 22.37 -9.30 -6.92
N PRO A 218 21.41 -9.46 -7.84
CA PRO A 218 21.68 -10.11 -9.12
C PRO A 218 22.77 -9.35 -9.86
N ARG A 219 23.84 -10.02 -10.23
CA ARG A 219 24.90 -9.40 -11.02
C ARG A 219 24.34 -9.06 -12.39
N SER A 220 24.41 -7.79 -12.76
CA SER A 220 24.12 -7.39 -14.14
C SER A 220 25.05 -8.15 -15.09
N SER A 221 24.47 -8.93 -16.01
CA SER A 221 25.22 -9.73 -16.99
C SER A 221 25.98 -8.88 -18.02
N ASN A 222 26.09 -7.58 -17.79
CA ASN A 222 26.69 -6.63 -18.73
C ASN A 222 28.11 -6.18 -18.32
N MET A 223 28.82 -6.95 -17.48
CA MET A 223 30.28 -6.80 -17.41
C MET A 223 30.89 -7.58 -18.57
N ASN A 224 31.05 -6.86 -19.66
CA ASN A 224 31.90 -7.22 -20.80
C ASN A 224 33.26 -7.70 -20.24
N SER A 225 33.41 -9.03 -20.13
CA SER A 225 34.71 -9.65 -19.81
C SER A 225 35.55 -9.61 -21.05
N ASN A 226 36.02 -8.41 -21.42
CA ASN A 226 37.10 -8.26 -22.36
C ASN A 226 38.40 -8.62 -21.61
N LYS A 227 38.56 -9.91 -21.26
CA LYS A 227 39.87 -10.48 -20.99
C LYS A 227 40.55 -10.64 -22.34
N ASN A 228 41.20 -9.55 -22.74
CA ASN A 228 42.23 -9.61 -23.77
C ASN A 228 43.34 -10.51 -23.24
N SER A 229 43.27 -11.81 -23.55
CA SER A 229 44.36 -12.77 -23.33
C SER A 229 45.34 -12.66 -24.51
N ASN A 230 46.06 -11.55 -24.53
CA ASN A 230 47.33 -11.54 -25.23
C ASN A 230 48.38 -12.17 -24.29
N ARG A 231 48.66 -13.43 -24.54
CA ARG A 231 49.86 -14.11 -24.04
C ARG A 231 50.75 -14.36 -25.23
N PRO A 232 52.05 -13.94 -25.16
CA PRO A 232 53.02 -14.13 -26.20
C PRO A 232 53.36 -15.64 -26.41
#